data_4186c7820ca70d0469b262bdb67678c3
#
_entry.id   4186c7820ca70d0469b262bdb67678c3
#
_cell.length_a   1.000
_cell.length_b   1.000
_cell.length_c   1.000
_cell.angle_alpha   90.00
_cell.angle_beta   90.00
_cell.angle_gamma   90.00
#
_symmetry.space_group_name_H-M   'P 1'
#
loop_
_entity.id
_entity.type
_entity.pdbx_description
1 polymer ?
#
loop_
_entity_poly.entity_id
_entity_poly.type
_entity_poly.pdbx_seq_one_letter_code
_entity_poly.pdbx_strand_id
1 'polypeptide(L)'
;MSPDELIRDHTVYSCVMGSRAFGLATDESDTDRRGVFLAPTPLFWRFEKPPTHLDGPADEQFSWELERFCDLALRANPSVLECLHSPLVERVDATGRELLSLRGAFVSQEVHRTFVRYAMGQRKKLEATVRERGTPRWKHAMHLLRLLLSCRDLLRTGELVLDVGEERARLLAVKRGEASWREVESWMGRLGAETDRAAARTPLPAEPDRARVEDFLVRVRRASALQPYPDGEVRERGTGGGRGGQG
;
A
#
# COMPACT_ATOMS: atom_id res chain seq x y z
N MET A 1 11.51 -21.91 -2.09
CA MET A 1 10.19 -21.27 -2.37
C MET A 1 10.44 -20.08 -3.27
N SER A 2 9.80 -20.08 -4.43
CA SER A 2 9.91 -19.00 -5.41
C SER A 2 9.00 -17.81 -5.05
N PRO A 3 9.22 -16.61 -5.65
CA PRO A 3 8.31 -15.48 -5.51
C PRO A 3 6.86 -15.81 -5.88
N ASP A 4 6.66 -16.56 -6.96
CA ASP A 4 5.32 -16.94 -7.43
C ASP A 4 4.61 -17.88 -6.46
N GLU A 5 5.33 -18.82 -5.85
CA GLU A 5 4.79 -19.68 -4.78
C GLU A 5 4.37 -18.87 -3.56
N LEU A 6 5.19 -17.88 -3.14
CA LEU A 6 4.83 -16.99 -2.03
C LEU A 6 3.52 -16.25 -2.29
N ILE A 7 3.36 -15.69 -3.48
CA ILE A 7 2.12 -14.96 -3.83
C ILE A 7 0.94 -15.91 -3.96
N ARG A 8 1.10 -17.03 -4.66
CA ARG A 8 0.00 -17.97 -4.90
C ARG A 8 -0.53 -18.60 -3.62
N ASP A 9 0.37 -19.07 -2.75
CA ASP A 9 0.04 -19.95 -1.64
C ASP A 9 -0.05 -19.22 -0.29
N HIS A 10 0.61 -18.05 -0.17
CA HIS A 10 0.72 -17.32 1.09
C HIS A 10 0.10 -15.92 1.08
N THR A 11 -0.64 -15.54 0.02
CA THR A 11 -1.40 -14.28 0.04
C THR A 11 -2.56 -14.40 1.03
N VAL A 12 -2.55 -13.54 2.04
CA VAL A 12 -3.58 -13.44 3.07
C VAL A 12 -4.66 -12.41 2.74
N TYR A 13 -4.30 -11.40 1.94
CA TYR A 13 -5.20 -10.35 1.50
C TYR A 13 -4.79 -9.83 0.12
N SER A 14 -5.76 -9.59 -0.76
CA SER A 14 -5.54 -8.81 -1.98
C SER A 14 -6.78 -8.00 -2.37
N CYS A 15 -6.53 -6.88 -3.03
CA CYS A 15 -7.57 -5.95 -3.46
C CYS A 15 -7.19 -5.25 -4.76
N VAL A 16 -8.19 -4.67 -5.40
CA VAL A 16 -8.00 -3.73 -6.50
C VAL A 16 -7.86 -2.32 -5.93
N MET A 17 -6.90 -1.59 -6.46
CA MET A 17 -6.55 -0.22 -6.13
C MET A 17 -6.71 0.72 -7.33
N GLY A 18 -6.02 1.86 -7.29
CA GLY A 18 -5.96 2.80 -8.40
C GLY A 18 -7.30 3.44 -8.73
N SER A 19 -7.49 3.78 -10.00
CA SER A 19 -8.67 4.52 -10.46
C SER A 19 -9.99 3.80 -10.15
N ARG A 20 -9.99 2.47 -10.11
CA ARG A 20 -11.19 1.67 -9.78
C ARG A 20 -11.62 1.86 -8.33
N ALA A 21 -10.69 1.74 -7.39
CA ALA A 21 -10.97 1.92 -5.97
C ALA A 21 -11.35 3.37 -5.61
N PHE A 22 -10.87 4.33 -6.40
CA PHE A 22 -11.14 5.75 -6.18
C PHE A 22 -12.41 6.27 -6.87
N GLY A 23 -13.17 5.42 -7.57
CA GLY A 23 -14.32 5.86 -8.37
C GLY A 23 -13.94 6.70 -9.59
N LEU A 24 -12.67 6.67 -10.02
CA LEU A 24 -12.11 7.45 -11.14
C LEU A 24 -11.86 6.60 -12.40
N ALA A 25 -12.33 5.36 -12.41
CA ALA A 25 -12.14 4.48 -13.55
C ALA A 25 -12.87 4.98 -14.81
N THR A 26 -12.25 4.72 -15.94
CA THR A 26 -12.80 4.84 -17.31
C THR A 26 -12.61 3.49 -17.99
N ASP A 27 -13.17 3.32 -19.20
CA ASP A 27 -13.08 2.06 -19.96
C ASP A 27 -11.63 1.63 -20.24
N GLU A 28 -10.69 2.58 -20.29
CA GLU A 28 -9.26 2.38 -20.52
C GLU A 28 -8.44 2.17 -19.22
N SER A 29 -9.11 2.08 -18.06
CA SER A 29 -8.40 2.03 -16.79
C SER A 29 -7.84 0.64 -16.51
N ASP A 30 -6.54 0.58 -16.23
CA ASP A 30 -5.84 -0.61 -15.75
C ASP A 30 -6.44 -1.13 -14.43
N THR A 31 -6.11 -2.37 -14.10
CA THR A 31 -6.49 -2.97 -12.83
C THR A 31 -5.25 -3.11 -11.94
N ASP A 32 -5.04 -2.09 -11.10
CA ASP A 32 -3.94 -2.09 -10.12
C ASP A 32 -4.26 -3.08 -8.99
N ARG A 33 -3.52 -4.17 -8.87
CA ARG A 33 -3.67 -5.13 -7.78
C ARG A 33 -2.64 -4.90 -6.70
N ARG A 34 -3.10 -4.96 -5.45
CA ARG A 34 -2.22 -4.89 -4.28
C ARG A 34 -2.54 -6.04 -3.35
N GLY A 35 -1.49 -6.62 -2.76
CA GLY A 35 -1.64 -7.77 -1.89
C GLY A 35 -0.75 -7.70 -0.65
N VAL A 36 -1.06 -8.59 0.29
CA VAL A 36 -0.27 -8.86 1.48
C VAL A 36 -0.06 -10.36 1.56
N PHE A 37 1.17 -10.80 1.66
CA PHE A 37 1.51 -12.21 1.87
C PHE A 37 2.19 -12.43 3.22
N LEU A 38 1.93 -13.60 3.80
CA LEU A 38 2.57 -14.07 5.03
C LEU A 38 3.66 -15.08 4.66
N ALA A 39 4.90 -14.65 4.60
CA ALA A 39 6.00 -15.57 4.38
C ALA A 39 6.10 -16.55 5.56
N PRO A 40 6.28 -17.87 5.33
CA PRO A 40 6.46 -18.86 6.38
C PRO A 40 7.55 -18.46 7.37
N THR A 41 7.23 -18.49 8.66
CA THR A 41 8.15 -18.05 9.72
C THR A 41 9.53 -18.73 9.68
N PRO A 42 9.66 -20.02 9.35
CA PRO A 42 10.98 -20.66 9.25
C PRO A 42 11.92 -20.02 8.21
N LEU A 43 11.39 -19.32 7.19
CA LEU A 43 12.23 -18.59 6.23
C LEU A 43 13.01 -17.46 6.88
N PHE A 44 12.48 -16.84 7.94
CA PHE A 44 13.15 -15.75 8.66
C PHE A 44 14.33 -16.25 9.53
N TRP A 45 14.43 -17.55 9.76
CA TRP A 45 15.55 -18.16 10.51
C TRP A 45 16.77 -18.47 9.61
N ARG A 46 16.57 -18.47 8.29
CA ARG A 46 17.63 -18.72 7.31
C ARG A 46 18.53 -17.48 7.16
N PHE A 47 19.73 -17.67 6.61
CA PHE A 47 20.62 -16.54 6.28
C PHE A 47 19.98 -15.62 5.22
N GLU A 48 19.42 -16.23 4.17
CA GLU A 48 18.66 -15.52 3.16
C GLU A 48 17.21 -15.34 3.63
N LYS A 49 16.84 -14.10 3.87
CA LYS A 49 15.50 -13.73 4.35
C LYS A 49 14.49 -13.69 3.22
N PRO A 50 13.21 -13.92 3.50
CA PRO A 50 12.18 -13.73 2.49
C PRO A 50 12.12 -12.25 2.06
N PRO A 51 11.67 -11.98 0.81
CA PRO A 51 11.52 -10.63 0.32
C PRO A 51 10.47 -9.85 1.12
N THR A 52 10.70 -8.55 1.30
CA THR A 52 9.74 -7.65 1.97
C THR A 52 8.60 -7.21 1.06
N HIS A 53 8.74 -7.39 -0.23
CA HIS A 53 7.74 -7.11 -1.27
C HIS A 53 8.05 -7.90 -2.53
N LEU A 54 7.05 -8.08 -3.37
CA LEU A 54 7.13 -8.80 -4.65
C LEU A 54 6.27 -8.09 -5.70
N ASP A 55 6.78 -8.04 -6.93
CA ASP A 55 6.02 -7.67 -8.12
C ASP A 55 5.48 -8.93 -8.80
N GLY A 56 4.31 -8.83 -9.43
CA GLY A 56 3.69 -9.94 -10.15
C GLY A 56 2.88 -10.89 -9.26
N PRO A 57 2.49 -12.08 -9.80
CA PRO A 57 2.76 -12.56 -11.16
C PRO A 57 1.92 -11.91 -12.28
N ALA A 58 0.82 -11.23 -11.95
CA ALA A 58 0.04 -10.50 -12.93
C ALA A 58 0.61 -9.10 -13.18
N ASP A 59 0.30 -8.52 -14.35
CA ASP A 59 0.62 -7.14 -14.66
C ASP A 59 -0.03 -6.21 -13.61
N GLU A 60 0.65 -5.12 -13.27
CA GLU A 60 0.21 -4.12 -12.26
C GLU A 60 -0.11 -4.74 -10.87
N GLN A 61 0.47 -5.90 -10.56
CA GLN A 61 0.36 -6.53 -9.25
C GLN A 61 1.62 -6.27 -8.40
N PHE A 62 1.39 -5.83 -7.16
CA PHE A 62 2.43 -5.62 -6.16
C PHE A 62 1.94 -6.11 -4.79
N SER A 63 2.79 -6.83 -4.06
CA SER A 63 2.44 -7.38 -2.75
C SER A 63 3.54 -7.13 -1.72
N TRP A 64 3.14 -6.80 -0.49
CA TRP A 64 4.03 -6.64 0.64
C TRP A 64 4.01 -7.88 1.53
N GLU A 65 5.14 -8.18 2.13
CA GLU A 65 5.18 -9.10 3.27
C GLU A 65 4.44 -8.46 4.46
N LEU A 66 3.72 -9.28 5.24
CA LEU A 66 2.80 -8.83 6.29
C LEU A 66 3.45 -7.88 7.31
N GLU A 67 4.65 -8.19 7.81
CA GLU A 67 5.37 -7.33 8.76
C GLU A 67 5.73 -6.00 8.13
N ARG A 68 6.22 -6.03 6.87
CA ARG A 68 6.53 -4.81 6.13
C ARG A 68 5.29 -3.97 5.87
N PHE A 69 4.18 -4.60 5.55
CA PHE A 69 2.90 -3.92 5.37
C PHE A 69 2.46 -3.20 6.66
N CYS A 70 2.50 -3.91 7.80
CA CYS A 70 2.16 -3.34 9.10
C CYS A 70 3.10 -2.19 9.50
N ASP A 71 4.42 -2.32 9.29
CA ASP A 71 5.38 -1.23 9.56
C ASP A 71 5.07 0.03 8.74
N LEU A 72 4.79 -0.14 7.45
CA LEU A 72 4.42 0.98 6.58
C LEU A 72 3.07 1.60 6.97
N ALA A 73 2.08 0.79 7.35
CA ALA A 73 0.77 1.25 7.80
C ALA A 73 0.88 2.06 9.10
N LEU A 74 1.64 1.59 10.09
CA LEU A 74 1.94 2.30 11.34
C LEU A 74 2.64 3.64 11.12
N ARG A 75 3.37 3.80 10.03
CA ARG A 75 4.00 5.07 9.59
C ARG A 75 3.07 5.90 8.71
N ALA A 76 1.80 5.57 8.66
CA ALA A 76 0.79 6.26 7.86
C ALA A 76 1.18 6.39 6.37
N ASN A 77 1.80 5.35 5.78
CA ASN A 77 2.09 5.34 4.35
C ASN A 77 0.79 5.39 3.54
N PRO A 78 0.58 6.41 2.67
CA PRO A 78 -0.70 6.59 1.97
C PRO A 78 -1.12 5.36 1.16
N SER A 79 -0.22 4.78 0.36
CA SER A 79 -0.55 3.65 -0.52
C SER A 79 -0.95 2.40 0.28
N VAL A 80 -0.33 2.17 1.44
CA VAL A 80 -0.62 1.03 2.30
C VAL A 80 -1.92 1.24 3.06
N LEU A 81 -2.17 2.44 3.59
CA LEU A 81 -3.46 2.76 4.23
C LEU A 81 -4.61 2.68 3.23
N GLU A 82 -4.43 3.20 2.01
CA GLU A 82 -5.42 3.08 0.95
C GLU A 82 -5.68 1.59 0.59
N CYS A 83 -4.63 0.77 0.47
CA CYS A 83 -4.77 -0.68 0.24
C CYS A 83 -5.62 -1.33 1.34
N LEU A 84 -5.34 -1.03 2.61
CA LEU A 84 -6.07 -1.56 3.76
C LEU A 84 -7.56 -1.16 3.77
N HIS A 85 -7.91 -0.05 3.14
CA HIS A 85 -9.28 0.48 3.09
C HIS A 85 -9.97 0.29 1.72
N SER A 86 -9.36 -0.45 0.78
CA SER A 86 -9.99 -0.71 -0.50
C SER A 86 -11.32 -1.45 -0.33
N PRO A 87 -12.41 -0.96 -0.97
CA PRO A 87 -13.68 -1.68 -0.98
C PRO A 87 -13.69 -2.86 -1.95
N LEU A 88 -12.67 -2.98 -2.83
CA LEU A 88 -12.61 -3.97 -3.90
C LEU A 88 -11.69 -5.14 -3.52
N VAL A 89 -12.12 -5.90 -2.52
CA VAL A 89 -11.38 -7.09 -2.03
C VAL A 89 -11.52 -8.23 -3.02
N GLU A 90 -10.40 -8.80 -3.50
CA GLU A 90 -10.37 -9.99 -4.38
C GLU A 90 -10.14 -11.28 -3.58
N ARG A 91 -9.24 -11.24 -2.59
CA ARG A 91 -8.91 -12.40 -1.75
C ARG A 91 -8.73 -11.96 -0.29
N VAL A 92 -9.27 -12.76 0.62
CA VAL A 92 -9.06 -12.57 2.06
C VAL A 92 -9.22 -13.89 2.80
N ASP A 93 -8.20 -14.31 3.53
CA ASP A 93 -8.26 -15.46 4.44
C ASP A 93 -8.55 -15.05 5.90
N ALA A 94 -8.37 -15.95 6.85
CA ALA A 94 -8.58 -15.64 8.27
C ALA A 94 -7.61 -14.57 8.79
N THR A 95 -6.33 -14.66 8.43
CA THR A 95 -5.30 -13.67 8.79
C THR A 95 -5.57 -12.32 8.16
N GLY A 96 -5.97 -12.30 6.89
CA GLY A 96 -6.36 -11.09 6.18
C GLY A 96 -7.59 -10.42 6.79
N ARG A 97 -8.61 -11.19 7.20
CA ARG A 97 -9.78 -10.64 7.91
C ARG A 97 -9.39 -10.01 9.24
N GLU A 98 -8.48 -10.64 9.99
CA GLU A 98 -7.97 -10.07 11.23
C GLU A 98 -7.19 -8.78 10.97
N LEU A 99 -6.31 -8.76 9.96
CA LEU A 99 -5.61 -7.54 9.52
C LEU A 99 -6.58 -6.41 9.20
N LEU A 100 -7.66 -6.69 8.44
CA LEU A 100 -8.68 -5.71 8.10
C LEU A 100 -9.46 -5.21 9.34
N SER A 101 -9.63 -6.03 10.37
CA SER A 101 -10.26 -5.62 11.63
C SER A 101 -9.42 -4.65 12.44
N LEU A 102 -8.12 -4.56 12.14
CA LEU A 102 -7.16 -3.66 12.78
C LEU A 102 -7.05 -2.28 12.09
N ARG A 103 -7.86 -1.98 11.08
CA ARG A 103 -7.77 -0.71 10.30
C ARG A 103 -7.62 0.52 11.18
N GLY A 104 -8.46 0.63 12.22
CA GLY A 104 -8.43 1.76 13.14
C GLY A 104 -7.14 1.85 13.98
N ALA A 105 -6.43 0.73 14.20
CA ALA A 105 -5.18 0.70 14.95
C ALA A 105 -4.01 1.38 14.20
N PHE A 106 -4.10 1.45 12.87
CA PHE A 106 -3.07 2.05 12.03
C PHE A 106 -3.26 3.55 11.81
N VAL A 107 -4.46 4.08 12.04
CA VAL A 107 -4.79 5.47 11.71
C VAL A 107 -4.58 6.37 12.93
N SER A 108 -3.82 7.44 12.73
CA SER A 108 -3.48 8.42 13.78
C SER A 108 -3.21 9.80 13.18
N GLN A 109 -2.93 10.79 14.01
CA GLN A 109 -2.55 12.15 13.59
C GLN A 109 -1.26 12.17 12.72
N GLU A 110 -0.47 11.10 12.74
CA GLU A 110 0.69 10.93 11.85
C GLU A 110 0.32 11.02 10.35
N VAL A 111 -0.93 10.72 10.00
CA VAL A 111 -1.48 10.88 8.65
C VAL A 111 -1.27 12.30 8.12
N HIS A 112 -1.54 13.33 8.93
CA HIS A 112 -1.34 14.73 8.50
C HIS A 112 0.09 14.95 8.03
N ARG A 113 1.07 14.63 8.87
CA ARG A 113 2.49 14.83 8.55
C ARG A 113 2.93 14.07 7.31
N THR A 114 2.51 12.82 7.19
CA THR A 114 2.97 11.93 6.12
C THR A 114 2.33 12.25 4.78
N PHE A 115 1.00 12.46 4.75
CA PHE A 115 0.29 12.81 3.53
C PHE A 115 0.69 14.20 3.01
N VAL A 116 0.81 15.20 3.90
CA VAL A 116 1.26 16.54 3.53
C VAL A 116 2.68 16.52 2.98
N ARG A 117 3.60 15.79 3.62
CA ARG A 117 4.99 15.63 3.13
C ARG A 117 5.01 15.01 1.74
N TYR A 118 4.23 13.95 1.52
CA TYR A 118 4.11 13.29 0.22
C TYR A 118 3.53 14.27 -0.83
N ALA A 119 2.46 14.97 -0.48
CA ALA A 119 1.82 15.97 -1.33
C ALA A 119 2.78 17.09 -1.71
N MET A 120 3.53 17.64 -0.76
CA MET A 120 4.55 18.67 -1.03
C MET A 120 5.65 18.17 -1.97
N GLY A 121 6.12 16.93 -1.80
CA GLY A 121 7.09 16.30 -2.69
C GLY A 121 6.58 16.18 -4.13
N GLN A 122 5.33 15.75 -4.30
CA GLN A 122 4.68 15.64 -5.62
C GLN A 122 4.45 17.04 -6.24
N ARG A 123 4.02 18.02 -5.44
CA ARG A 123 3.82 19.39 -5.91
C ARG A 123 5.11 20.00 -6.48
N LYS A 124 6.23 19.85 -5.78
CA LYS A 124 7.54 20.33 -6.27
C LYS A 124 7.91 19.71 -7.63
N LYS A 125 7.65 18.42 -7.82
CA LYS A 125 7.88 17.71 -9.10
C LYS A 125 6.98 18.26 -10.21
N LEU A 126 5.72 18.53 -9.90
CA LEU A 126 4.77 19.13 -10.86
C LEU A 126 5.20 20.53 -11.27
N GLU A 127 5.54 21.39 -10.31
CA GLU A 127 6.03 22.76 -10.55
C GLU A 127 7.30 22.77 -11.40
N ALA A 128 8.22 21.82 -11.17
CA ALA A 128 9.42 21.65 -12.01
C ALA A 128 9.01 21.26 -13.45
N THR A 129 8.10 20.33 -13.61
CA THR A 129 7.61 19.90 -14.94
C THR A 129 6.94 21.06 -15.70
N VAL A 130 6.16 21.89 -15.01
CA VAL A 130 5.53 23.08 -15.61
C VAL A 130 6.57 24.09 -16.08
N ARG A 131 7.62 24.32 -15.28
CA ARG A 131 8.72 25.22 -15.68
C ARG A 131 9.50 24.73 -16.89
N GLU A 132 9.70 23.41 -16.99
CA GLU A 132 10.49 22.81 -18.07
C GLU A 132 9.68 22.64 -19.37
N ARG A 133 8.39 22.30 -19.26
CA ARG A 133 7.55 21.86 -20.40
C ARG A 133 6.35 22.77 -20.69
N GLY A 134 6.13 23.80 -19.87
CA GLY A 134 4.96 24.69 -19.97
C GLY A 134 3.64 24.07 -19.50
N THR A 135 3.57 22.76 -19.29
CA THR A 135 2.35 22.04 -18.86
C THR A 135 2.65 21.02 -17.78
N PRO A 136 1.75 20.80 -16.81
CA PRO A 136 1.91 19.76 -15.80
C PRO A 136 1.62 18.35 -16.39
N ARG A 137 2.08 17.34 -15.68
CA ARG A 137 1.55 15.98 -15.89
C ARG A 137 0.17 15.88 -15.22
N TRP A 138 -0.88 16.08 -15.96
CA TRP A 138 -2.26 16.19 -15.46
C TRP A 138 -2.71 15.00 -14.59
N LYS A 139 -2.34 13.77 -14.96
CA LYS A 139 -2.60 12.56 -14.13
C LYS A 139 -1.98 12.73 -12.73
N HIS A 140 -0.76 13.26 -12.62
CA HIS A 140 -0.11 13.47 -11.32
C HIS A 140 -0.76 14.60 -10.52
N ALA A 141 -1.20 15.68 -11.19
CA ALA A 141 -1.94 16.76 -10.55
C ALA A 141 -3.26 16.27 -9.95
N MET A 142 -4.00 15.46 -10.70
CA MET A 142 -5.23 14.82 -10.24
C MET A 142 -4.96 13.90 -9.02
N HIS A 143 -3.91 13.06 -9.07
CA HIS A 143 -3.55 12.20 -7.93
C HIS A 143 -3.20 12.99 -6.67
N LEU A 144 -2.51 14.13 -6.82
CA LEU A 144 -2.17 14.99 -5.69
C LEU A 144 -3.43 15.62 -5.06
N LEU A 145 -4.34 16.13 -5.87
CA LEU A 145 -5.63 16.67 -5.39
C LEU A 145 -6.45 15.60 -4.66
N ARG A 146 -6.55 14.40 -5.24
CA ARG A 146 -7.23 13.26 -4.62
C ARG A 146 -6.62 12.92 -3.26
N LEU A 147 -5.28 12.86 -3.17
CA LEU A 147 -4.60 12.57 -1.91
C LEU A 147 -4.90 13.61 -0.83
N LEU A 148 -4.91 14.89 -1.20
CA LEU A 148 -5.24 15.99 -0.27
C LEU A 148 -6.71 15.90 0.19
N LEU A 149 -7.63 15.56 -0.71
CA LEU A 149 -9.03 15.31 -0.38
C LEU A 149 -9.15 14.17 0.63
N SER A 150 -8.55 13.01 0.35
CA SER A 150 -8.57 11.85 1.26
C SER A 150 -7.96 12.19 2.63
N CYS A 151 -6.86 12.93 2.66
CA CYS A 151 -6.23 13.36 3.91
C CYS A 151 -7.15 14.29 4.73
N ARG A 152 -7.72 15.32 4.09
CA ARG A 152 -8.66 16.24 4.72
C ARG A 152 -9.85 15.51 5.34
N ASP A 153 -10.45 14.61 4.57
CA ASP A 153 -11.68 13.91 4.99
C ASP A 153 -11.39 12.89 6.09
N LEU A 154 -10.30 12.15 5.99
CA LEU A 154 -9.81 11.28 7.06
C LEU A 154 -9.57 12.04 8.37
N LEU A 155 -8.93 13.20 8.32
CA LEU A 155 -8.69 14.04 9.50
C LEU A 155 -9.99 14.62 10.09
N ARG A 156 -11.02 14.83 9.27
CA ARG A 156 -12.33 15.37 9.73
C ARG A 156 -13.22 14.30 10.33
N THR A 157 -13.22 13.11 9.76
CA THR A 157 -14.19 12.05 10.07
C THR A 157 -13.60 10.91 10.91
N GLY A 158 -12.28 10.71 10.84
CA GLY A 158 -11.62 9.54 11.39
C GLY A 158 -11.68 8.30 10.47
N GLU A 159 -12.31 8.41 9.29
CA GLU A 159 -12.52 7.31 8.35
C GLU A 159 -11.85 7.58 7.01
N LEU A 160 -11.11 6.60 6.49
CA LEU A 160 -10.51 6.67 5.16
C LEU A 160 -11.46 6.06 4.12
N VAL A 161 -12.14 6.94 3.40
CA VAL A 161 -12.97 6.59 2.25
C VAL A 161 -12.17 6.85 0.97
N LEU A 162 -12.11 5.85 0.08
CA LEU A 162 -11.31 5.95 -1.15
C LEU A 162 -12.09 6.57 -2.31
N ASP A 163 -13.39 6.28 -2.41
CA ASP A 163 -14.22 6.83 -3.47
C ASP A 163 -14.30 8.36 -3.33
N VAL A 164 -14.00 9.06 -4.41
CA VAL A 164 -13.94 10.52 -4.44
C VAL A 164 -15.32 11.18 -4.54
N GLY A 165 -16.37 10.41 -4.68
CA GLY A 165 -17.76 10.87 -4.68
C GLY A 165 -18.02 12.04 -5.64
N GLU A 166 -18.55 13.13 -5.11
CA GLU A 166 -18.92 14.32 -5.87
C GLU A 166 -17.75 15.02 -6.59
N GLU A 167 -16.52 14.83 -6.10
CA GLU A 167 -15.32 15.42 -6.72
C GLU A 167 -14.88 14.69 -8.01
N ARG A 168 -15.52 13.56 -8.35
CA ARG A 168 -15.18 12.74 -9.53
C ARG A 168 -15.09 13.55 -10.81
N ALA A 169 -16.14 14.29 -11.14
CA ALA A 169 -16.21 15.05 -12.40
C ALA A 169 -15.07 16.07 -12.49
N ARG A 170 -14.80 16.77 -11.40
CA ARG A 170 -13.76 17.80 -11.32
C ARG A 170 -12.34 17.21 -11.39
N LEU A 171 -12.10 16.08 -10.72
CA LEU A 171 -10.81 15.38 -10.80
C LEU A 171 -10.54 14.84 -12.21
N LEU A 172 -11.56 14.30 -12.88
CA LEU A 172 -11.44 13.84 -14.25
C LEU A 172 -11.19 15.00 -15.23
N ALA A 173 -11.81 16.17 -15.03
CA ALA A 173 -11.52 17.37 -15.80
C ALA A 173 -10.04 17.79 -15.68
N VAL A 174 -9.48 17.74 -14.46
CA VAL A 174 -8.04 17.93 -14.24
C VAL A 174 -7.21 16.88 -14.98
N LYS A 175 -7.56 15.58 -14.87
CA LYS A 175 -6.85 14.50 -15.56
C LYS A 175 -6.76 14.70 -17.06
N ARG A 176 -7.83 15.25 -17.69
CA ARG A 176 -7.92 15.54 -19.13
C ARG A 176 -7.26 16.87 -19.53
N GLY A 177 -6.80 17.67 -18.56
CA GLY A 177 -6.21 18.99 -18.84
C GLY A 177 -7.24 20.07 -19.21
N GLU A 178 -8.49 19.88 -18.83
CA GLU A 178 -9.60 20.84 -19.05
C GLU A 178 -9.57 22.01 -18.05
N ALA A 179 -8.89 21.84 -16.91
CA ALA A 179 -8.67 22.88 -15.93
C ALA A 179 -7.34 23.60 -16.19
N SER A 180 -7.27 24.91 -15.98
CA SER A 180 -6.02 25.65 -16.04
C SER A 180 -5.09 25.29 -14.86
N TRP A 181 -3.79 25.41 -15.06
CA TRP A 181 -2.82 25.17 -13.97
C TRP A 181 -3.08 26.09 -12.77
N ARG A 182 -3.43 27.35 -13.00
CA ARG A 182 -3.77 28.32 -11.94
C ARG A 182 -4.97 27.87 -11.09
N GLU A 183 -6.00 27.29 -11.69
CA GLU A 183 -7.14 26.75 -10.95
C GLU A 183 -6.74 25.56 -10.10
N VAL A 184 -5.90 24.67 -10.65
CA VAL A 184 -5.37 23.50 -9.94
C VAL A 184 -4.50 23.92 -8.76
N GLU A 185 -3.58 24.88 -8.93
CA GLU A 185 -2.77 25.43 -7.84
C GLU A 185 -3.62 26.08 -6.75
N SER A 186 -4.64 26.86 -7.14
CA SER A 186 -5.59 27.46 -6.20
C SER A 186 -6.34 26.39 -5.41
N TRP A 187 -6.77 25.30 -6.06
CA TRP A 187 -7.44 24.20 -5.40
C TRP A 187 -6.52 23.45 -4.43
N MET A 188 -5.28 23.15 -4.83
CA MET A 188 -4.25 22.57 -3.94
C MET A 188 -4.01 23.45 -2.70
N GLY A 189 -3.92 24.77 -2.87
CA GLY A 189 -3.72 25.71 -1.77
C GLY A 189 -4.90 25.71 -0.78
N ARG A 190 -6.15 25.71 -1.30
CA ARG A 190 -7.34 25.61 -0.44
C ARG A 190 -7.40 24.30 0.31
N LEU A 191 -7.16 23.17 -0.36
CA LEU A 191 -7.15 21.84 0.26
C LEU A 191 -6.06 21.74 1.34
N GLY A 192 -4.87 22.30 1.11
CA GLY A 192 -3.81 22.36 2.14
C GLY A 192 -4.30 23.07 3.40
N ALA A 193 -4.85 24.29 3.25
CA ALA A 193 -5.38 25.06 4.38
C ALA A 193 -6.57 24.34 5.08
N GLU A 194 -7.40 23.62 4.34
CA GLU A 194 -8.50 22.80 4.91
C GLU A 194 -7.95 21.60 5.69
N THR A 195 -6.90 20.94 5.17
CA THR A 195 -6.22 19.84 5.82
C THR A 195 -5.59 20.26 7.14
N ASP A 196 -4.91 21.42 7.18
CA ASP A 196 -4.32 21.96 8.41
C ASP A 196 -5.40 22.30 9.46
N ARG A 197 -6.51 22.88 9.04
CA ARG A 197 -7.64 23.15 9.94
C ARG A 197 -8.29 21.85 10.45
N ALA A 198 -8.40 20.82 9.61
CA ALA A 198 -8.91 19.52 10.00
C ALA A 198 -7.98 18.84 11.01
N ALA A 199 -6.67 18.90 10.81
CA ALA A 199 -5.68 18.34 11.72
C ALA A 199 -5.78 18.94 13.14
N ALA A 200 -6.04 20.24 13.25
CA ALA A 200 -6.18 20.92 14.55
C ALA A 200 -7.39 20.47 15.37
N ARG A 201 -8.35 19.77 14.76
CA ARG A 201 -9.61 19.33 15.39
C ARG A 201 -9.94 17.86 15.13
N THR A 202 -8.96 17.10 14.70
CA THR A 202 -9.14 15.70 14.28
C THR A 202 -9.57 14.82 15.46
N PRO A 203 -10.51 13.86 15.23
CA PRO A 203 -10.85 12.85 16.23
C PRO A 203 -9.81 11.72 16.31
N LEU A 204 -8.78 11.72 15.43
CA LEU A 204 -7.79 10.67 15.39
C LEU A 204 -6.88 10.66 16.63
N PRO A 205 -6.47 9.48 17.13
CA PRO A 205 -5.51 9.38 18.21
C PRO A 205 -4.17 10.01 17.83
N ALA A 206 -3.40 10.47 18.80
CA ALA A 206 -2.08 11.07 18.58
C ALA A 206 -1.13 10.10 17.88
N GLU A 207 -1.14 8.83 18.27
CA GLU A 207 -0.27 7.77 17.77
C GLU A 207 -1.10 6.53 17.39
N PRO A 208 -0.60 5.68 16.46
CA PRO A 208 -1.25 4.42 16.13
C PRO A 208 -1.13 3.42 17.29
N ASP A 209 -2.07 2.48 17.38
CA ASP A 209 -2.05 1.40 18.38
C ASP A 209 -1.03 0.31 17.98
N ARG A 210 0.25 0.65 18.17
CA ARG A 210 1.37 -0.23 17.86
C ARG A 210 1.29 -1.55 18.61
N ALA A 211 0.90 -1.52 19.89
CA ALA A 211 0.85 -2.72 20.73
C ALA A 211 -0.14 -3.75 20.17
N ARG A 212 -1.32 -3.32 19.77
CA ARG A 212 -2.34 -4.19 19.16
C ARG A 212 -1.87 -4.81 17.84
N VAL A 213 -1.15 -4.04 17.02
CA VAL A 213 -0.59 -4.54 15.76
C VAL A 213 0.55 -5.53 16.02
N GLU A 214 1.41 -5.27 17.00
CA GLU A 214 2.50 -6.16 17.38
C GLU A 214 1.97 -7.48 17.94
N ASP A 215 0.96 -7.45 18.80
CA ASP A 215 0.28 -8.65 19.30
C ASP A 215 -0.29 -9.52 18.17
N PHE A 216 -0.89 -8.88 17.18
CA PHE A 216 -1.36 -9.57 15.97
C PHE A 216 -0.20 -10.25 15.23
N LEU A 217 0.87 -9.52 14.92
CA LEU A 217 2.03 -10.07 14.21
C LEU A 217 2.66 -11.24 14.96
N VAL A 218 2.85 -11.10 16.28
CA VAL A 218 3.44 -12.17 17.12
C VAL A 218 2.57 -13.44 17.09
N ARG A 219 1.25 -13.30 17.22
CA ARG A 219 0.33 -14.47 17.16
C ARG A 219 0.38 -15.15 15.80
N VAL A 220 0.32 -14.38 14.72
CA VAL A 220 0.35 -14.92 13.35
C VAL A 220 1.68 -15.61 13.07
N ARG A 221 2.82 -15.02 13.50
CA ARG A 221 4.16 -15.62 13.34
C ARG A 221 4.29 -16.92 14.14
N ARG A 222 3.80 -16.96 15.39
CA ARG A 222 3.79 -18.18 16.21
C ARG A 222 2.97 -19.30 15.56
N ALA A 223 1.79 -18.98 15.05
CA ALA A 223 0.97 -19.96 14.34
C ALA A 223 1.66 -20.49 13.08
N SER A 224 2.27 -19.62 12.29
CA SER A 224 3.03 -20.00 11.09
C SER A 224 4.28 -20.83 11.41
N ALA A 225 4.93 -20.61 12.56
CA ALA A 225 6.10 -21.37 12.98
C ALA A 225 5.77 -22.83 13.31
N LEU A 226 4.55 -23.13 13.72
CA LEU A 226 4.09 -24.47 14.06
C LEU A 226 3.57 -25.27 12.85
N GLN A 227 3.39 -24.64 11.71
CA GLN A 227 2.96 -25.33 10.50
C GLN A 227 4.12 -26.13 9.89
N PRO A 228 3.85 -27.34 9.37
CA PRO A 228 4.87 -28.06 8.63
C PRO A 228 5.40 -27.22 7.48
N TYR A 229 6.68 -26.94 7.49
CA TYR A 229 7.36 -26.32 6.38
C TYR A 229 7.85 -27.45 5.46
N PRO A 230 7.56 -27.47 4.17
CA PRO A 230 8.10 -28.47 3.27
C PRO A 230 9.64 -28.36 3.34
N ASP A 231 10.27 -29.38 3.92
CA ASP A 231 11.72 -29.51 3.91
C ASP A 231 12.15 -29.43 2.46
N GLY A 232 12.90 -28.38 2.12
CA GLY A 232 13.54 -28.31 0.81
C GLY A 232 14.33 -29.58 0.65
N GLU A 233 14.15 -30.31 -0.46
CA GLU A 233 14.95 -31.47 -0.80
C GLU A 233 16.39 -31.20 -0.40
N VAL A 234 16.85 -31.92 0.61
CA VAL A 234 18.27 -32.01 0.95
C VAL A 234 18.86 -32.63 -0.30
N ARG A 235 19.45 -31.80 -1.16
CA ARG A 235 20.29 -32.31 -2.26
C ARG A 235 21.36 -33.13 -1.57
N GLU A 236 21.15 -34.44 -1.50
CA GLU A 236 22.21 -35.38 -1.18
C GLU A 236 23.33 -35.09 -2.17
N ARG A 237 24.39 -34.48 -1.66
CA ARG A 237 25.65 -34.43 -2.39
C ARG A 237 26.08 -35.86 -2.52
N GLY A 238 25.82 -36.43 -3.68
CA GLY A 238 26.30 -37.76 -4.01
C GLY A 238 27.78 -37.81 -3.69
N THR A 239 28.09 -38.58 -2.68
CA THR A 239 29.46 -39.04 -2.41
C THR A 239 29.83 -39.96 -3.57
N GLY A 240 30.36 -39.34 -4.62
CA GLY A 240 31.01 -40.07 -5.70
C GLY A 240 32.18 -40.84 -5.13
N GLY A 241 31.91 -42.10 -4.75
CA GLY A 241 32.94 -43.04 -4.38
C GLY A 241 33.89 -43.30 -5.54
N GLY A 242 35.07 -42.74 -5.49
CA GLY A 242 36.18 -43.17 -6.30
C GLY A 242 36.53 -44.62 -6.00
N ARG A 243 36.30 -45.53 -6.92
CA ARG A 243 36.95 -46.82 -6.95
C ARG A 243 37.99 -46.78 -8.06
N GLY A 244 39.24 -46.90 -7.58
CA GLY A 244 40.38 -47.18 -8.43
C GLY A 244 40.20 -48.48 -9.22
N GLY A 245 40.71 -48.45 -10.42
CA GLY A 245 40.89 -49.60 -11.31
C GLY A 245 42.28 -49.59 -11.84
N GLN A 246 43.00 -50.57 -11.43
CA GLN A 246 44.31 -50.93 -11.94
C GLN A 246 44.29 -51.25 -13.46
N GLY A 247 45.37 -50.98 -14.13
CA GLY A 247 45.61 -51.39 -15.48
C GLY A 247 46.79 -50.63 -16.07
#